data_9cee68b3a2845b5c8c145ac35f1a9d88
#
_entry.id   9cee68b3a2845b5c8c145ac35f1a9d88
#
_cell.length_a   1.000
_cell.length_b   1.000
_cell.length_c   1.000
_cell.angle_alpha   90.00
_cell.angle_beta   90.00
_cell.angle_gamma   90.00
#
_symmetry.space_group_name_H-M   'P 1'
#
loop_
_entity.id
_entity.type
_entity.pdbx_description
1 polymer ?
#
loop_
_entity_poly.entity_id
_entity_poly.type
_entity_poly.pdbx_seq_one_letter_code
_entity_poly.pdbx_strand_id
1 'polypeptide(L)'
;QYLMAMRYGVEFTLGRQAAAEDILALRPDQVILATGSRSGQPPWLDDEWAMSGLIPSAREMAADLLERHDVTEGRAVLVDQDHSEMTYAIAQLLAKRFTAVTIVTSRERIGHDVSLINRQGIYQRLHDLGVEILCNVEPVSLAALEDAQLQLRNVYSGATQMIKNVAAVTHASSRIPNNALQAPLEEAGLEVI
;
A
#
# COMPACT_ATOMS: atom_id res chain seq x y z
N GLN A 1 -14.53 -4.26 21.44
CA GLN A 1 -15.58 -4.15 20.39
C GLN A 1 -16.35 -5.45 20.20
N TYR A 2 -15.70 -6.61 20.03
CA TYR A 2 -16.34 -7.93 19.83
C TYR A 2 -17.37 -8.26 20.93
N LEU A 3 -16.96 -8.19 22.20
CA LEU A 3 -17.86 -8.44 23.34
C LEU A 3 -19.04 -7.47 23.43
N MET A 4 -18.84 -6.23 23.01
CA MET A 4 -19.93 -5.24 22.92
C MET A 4 -20.93 -5.62 21.84
N ALA A 5 -20.46 -5.99 20.64
CA ALA A 5 -21.32 -6.40 19.54
C ALA A 5 -22.19 -7.61 19.92
N MET A 6 -21.62 -8.62 20.59
CA MET A 6 -22.37 -9.77 21.08
C MET A 6 -23.48 -9.38 22.07
N ARG A 7 -23.26 -8.37 22.94
CA ARG A 7 -24.28 -7.87 23.87
C ARG A 7 -25.48 -7.25 23.16
N TYR A 8 -25.26 -6.75 21.93
CA TYR A 8 -26.34 -6.22 21.08
C TYR A 8 -26.92 -7.24 20.12
N GLY A 9 -26.64 -8.53 20.32
CA GLY A 9 -27.22 -9.62 19.52
C GLY A 9 -26.59 -9.80 18.15
N VAL A 10 -25.37 -9.29 17.94
CA VAL A 10 -24.64 -9.50 16.67
C VAL A 10 -24.15 -10.93 16.60
N GLU A 11 -24.51 -11.61 15.53
CA GLU A 11 -24.01 -12.94 15.19
C GLU A 11 -22.77 -12.83 14.32
N PHE A 12 -21.77 -13.67 14.57
CA PHE A 12 -20.51 -13.70 13.84
C PHE A 12 -20.36 -15.04 13.13
N THR A 13 -20.17 -15.01 11.81
CA THR A 13 -19.75 -16.14 11.03
C THR A 13 -18.30 -15.93 10.59
N LEU A 14 -17.36 -16.61 11.24
CA LEU A 14 -15.92 -16.44 11.05
C LEU A 14 -15.32 -17.63 10.31
N GLY A 15 -14.13 -17.45 9.72
CA GLY A 15 -13.34 -18.50 9.09
C GLY A 15 -13.87 -18.97 7.73
N ARG A 16 -14.79 -18.24 7.10
CA ARG A 16 -15.26 -18.52 5.74
C ARG A 16 -15.42 -17.22 4.93
N GLN A 17 -15.23 -17.33 3.64
CA GLN A 17 -15.56 -16.28 2.70
C GLN A 17 -17.05 -16.39 2.34
N ALA A 18 -17.81 -15.31 2.50
CA ALA A 18 -19.21 -15.27 2.14
C ALA A 18 -19.37 -15.12 0.61
N ALA A 19 -20.26 -15.89 0.02
CA ALA A 19 -20.76 -15.70 -1.34
C ALA A 19 -22.08 -14.90 -1.32
N ALA A 20 -22.52 -14.39 -2.46
CA ALA A 20 -23.78 -13.64 -2.55
C ALA A 20 -24.98 -14.49 -2.09
N GLU A 21 -25.00 -15.78 -2.45
CA GLU A 21 -26.04 -16.73 -2.08
C GLU A 21 -26.14 -16.93 -0.56
N ASP A 22 -25.00 -16.92 0.15
CA ASP A 22 -24.98 -17.03 1.61
C ASP A 22 -25.68 -15.82 2.26
N ILE A 23 -25.45 -14.62 1.71
CA ILE A 23 -26.04 -13.37 2.20
C ILE A 23 -27.53 -13.36 1.89
N LEU A 24 -27.94 -13.72 0.67
CA LEU A 24 -29.34 -13.78 0.23
C LEU A 24 -30.15 -14.77 1.05
N ALA A 25 -29.55 -15.89 1.47
CA ALA A 25 -30.21 -16.90 2.31
C ALA A 25 -30.61 -16.35 3.70
N LEU A 26 -29.90 -15.34 4.20
CA LEU A 26 -30.22 -14.65 5.46
C LEU A 26 -31.40 -13.69 5.32
N ARG A 27 -31.85 -13.34 4.10
CA ARG A 27 -32.92 -12.38 3.79
C ARG A 27 -32.76 -11.05 4.53
N PRO A 28 -31.61 -10.39 4.41
CA PRO A 28 -31.40 -9.11 5.08
C PRO A 28 -32.26 -8.01 4.44
N ASP A 29 -32.61 -7.00 5.21
CA ASP A 29 -33.26 -5.79 4.70
C ASP A 29 -32.22 -4.87 4.00
N GLN A 30 -30.98 -4.90 4.46
CA GLN A 30 -29.88 -4.07 3.95
C GLN A 30 -28.54 -4.78 4.15
N VAL A 31 -27.57 -4.53 3.28
CA VAL A 31 -26.22 -5.10 3.35
C VAL A 31 -25.18 -3.98 3.39
N ILE A 32 -24.27 -4.03 4.37
CA ILE A 32 -23.11 -3.16 4.46
C ILE A 32 -21.87 -3.95 4.01
N LEU A 33 -21.22 -3.53 2.91
CA LEU A 33 -20.00 -4.13 2.42
C LEU A 33 -18.77 -3.44 3.01
N ALA A 34 -18.11 -4.11 3.93
CA ALA A 34 -16.86 -3.67 4.53
C ALA A 34 -15.68 -4.60 4.13
N THR A 35 -15.66 -5.06 2.88
CA THR A 35 -14.75 -6.07 2.34
C THR A 35 -13.33 -5.55 2.04
N GLY A 36 -13.09 -4.28 2.34
CA GLY A 36 -11.78 -3.64 2.20
C GLY A 36 -11.39 -3.39 0.73
N SER A 37 -10.11 -3.37 0.48
CA SER A 37 -9.55 -3.05 -0.84
C SER A 37 -8.17 -3.68 -1.00
N ARG A 38 -7.74 -3.85 -2.24
CA ARG A 38 -6.39 -4.31 -2.64
C ARG A 38 -5.59 -3.16 -3.24
N SER A 39 -4.27 -3.28 -3.27
CA SER A 39 -3.41 -2.34 -4.00
C SER A 39 -3.61 -2.52 -5.50
N GLY A 40 -3.76 -1.42 -6.22
CA GLY A 40 -3.73 -1.43 -7.68
C GLY A 40 -2.29 -1.52 -8.19
N GLN A 41 -2.13 -1.95 -9.43
CA GLN A 41 -0.84 -1.91 -10.12
C GLN A 41 -0.53 -0.46 -10.53
N PRO A 42 0.62 0.09 -10.14
CA PRO A 42 0.99 1.45 -10.55
C PRO A 42 1.36 1.49 -12.03
N PRO A 43 1.14 2.61 -12.73
CA PRO A 43 1.38 2.71 -14.19
C PRO A 43 2.83 2.49 -14.63
N TRP A 44 3.81 2.70 -13.74
CA TRP A 44 5.23 2.50 -14.03
C TRP A 44 5.70 1.06 -13.84
N LEU A 45 4.86 0.19 -13.24
CA LEU A 45 5.12 -1.23 -13.03
C LEU A 45 4.44 -2.00 -14.18
N ASP A 46 5.20 -2.49 -15.12
CA ASP A 46 4.67 -3.30 -16.21
C ASP A 46 4.20 -4.69 -15.73
N ASP A 47 3.47 -5.38 -16.60
CA ASP A 47 2.84 -6.67 -16.26
C ASP A 47 3.88 -7.76 -15.96
N GLU A 48 5.03 -7.73 -16.61
CA GLU A 48 6.10 -8.71 -16.41
C GLU A 48 6.66 -8.61 -15.00
N TRP A 49 7.02 -7.41 -14.56
CA TRP A 49 7.51 -7.15 -13.21
C TRP A 49 6.42 -7.35 -12.15
N ALA A 50 5.17 -6.99 -12.45
CA ALA A 50 4.05 -7.22 -11.54
C ALA A 50 3.82 -8.72 -11.30
N MET A 51 3.85 -9.54 -12.36
CA MET A 51 3.68 -11.00 -12.25
C MET A 51 4.87 -11.71 -11.62
N SER A 52 6.07 -11.13 -11.69
CA SER A 52 7.26 -11.73 -11.07
C SER A 52 7.20 -11.80 -9.54
N GLY A 53 6.39 -10.95 -8.90
CA GLY A 53 6.31 -10.81 -7.45
C GLY A 53 7.53 -10.16 -6.81
N LEU A 54 8.51 -9.69 -7.60
CA LEU A 54 9.75 -9.07 -7.10
C LEU A 54 9.51 -7.64 -6.58
N ILE A 55 8.43 -6.99 -7.01
CA ILE A 55 8.04 -5.65 -6.57
C ILE A 55 6.65 -5.73 -5.90
N PRO A 56 6.59 -6.18 -4.63
CA PRO A 56 5.34 -6.32 -3.92
C PRO A 56 4.75 -4.95 -3.56
N SER A 57 3.46 -4.91 -3.29
CA SER A 57 2.86 -3.74 -2.65
C SER A 57 3.45 -3.52 -1.25
N ALA A 58 3.40 -2.29 -0.76
CA ALA A 58 3.93 -1.93 0.55
C ALA A 58 3.30 -2.75 1.69
N ARG A 59 2.03 -3.19 1.54
CA ARG A 59 1.37 -4.04 2.55
C ARG A 59 1.87 -5.48 2.53
N GLU A 60 2.12 -6.05 1.36
CA GLU A 60 2.71 -7.38 1.20
C GLU A 60 4.15 -7.38 1.74
N MET A 61 4.94 -6.37 1.37
CA MET A 61 6.28 -6.16 1.92
C MET A 61 6.25 -6.05 3.45
N ALA A 62 5.32 -5.28 4.02
CA ALA A 62 5.21 -5.14 5.47
C ALA A 62 4.83 -6.45 6.15
N ALA A 63 3.95 -7.26 5.57
CA ALA A 63 3.57 -8.56 6.11
C ALA A 63 4.80 -9.50 6.18
N ASP A 64 5.59 -9.59 5.11
CA ASP A 64 6.83 -10.35 5.08
C ASP A 64 7.85 -9.86 6.12
N LEU A 65 8.05 -8.54 6.23
CA LEU A 65 9.02 -7.95 7.16
C LEU A 65 8.62 -8.06 8.63
N LEU A 66 7.34 -8.25 8.94
CA LEU A 66 6.90 -8.48 10.32
C LEU A 66 7.26 -9.89 10.81
N GLU A 67 7.37 -10.85 9.90
CA GLU A 67 7.79 -12.23 10.19
C GLU A 67 9.33 -12.38 10.26
N ARG A 68 10.06 -11.44 9.66
CA ARG A 68 11.53 -11.43 9.62
C ARG A 68 12.11 -10.43 10.60
N HIS A 69 13.29 -10.74 11.18
CA HIS A 69 13.96 -9.87 12.16
C HIS A 69 15.35 -9.41 11.72
N ASP A 70 15.87 -9.98 10.65
CA ASP A 70 17.17 -9.64 10.06
C ASP A 70 17.15 -8.25 9.41
N VAL A 71 18.33 -7.63 9.33
CA VAL A 71 18.54 -6.38 8.59
C VAL A 71 19.19 -6.72 7.27
N THR A 72 18.56 -6.28 6.19
CA THR A 72 19.07 -6.44 4.82
C THR A 72 20.01 -5.27 4.49
N GLU A 73 21.20 -5.60 4.01
CA GLU A 73 22.13 -4.60 3.50
C GLU A 73 21.61 -4.03 2.18
N GLY A 74 21.70 -2.71 2.03
CA GLY A 74 21.23 -1.99 0.85
C GLY A 74 20.02 -1.12 1.13
N ARG A 75 19.48 -0.56 0.07
CA ARG A 75 18.43 0.44 0.09
C ARG A 75 17.07 -0.16 -0.24
N ALA A 76 16.08 0.07 0.58
CA ALA A 76 14.68 -0.13 0.20
C ALA A 76 14.12 1.17 -0.42
N VAL A 77 13.47 1.06 -1.58
CA VAL A 77 12.78 2.18 -2.23
C VAL A 77 11.28 1.97 -2.13
N LEU A 78 10.60 2.92 -1.49
CA LEU A 78 9.14 2.95 -1.39
C LEU A 78 8.58 4.01 -2.34
N VAL A 79 7.87 3.58 -3.38
CA VAL A 79 7.19 4.49 -4.31
C VAL A 79 5.80 4.83 -3.76
N ASP A 80 5.64 6.07 -3.31
CA ASP A 80 4.42 6.56 -2.65
C ASP A 80 3.48 7.24 -3.65
N GLN A 81 2.33 6.61 -3.89
CA GLN A 81 1.24 7.14 -4.72
C GLN A 81 -0.11 7.13 -3.98
N ASP A 82 -0.19 6.57 -2.77
CA ASP A 82 -1.43 6.55 -1.98
C ASP A 82 -1.47 7.64 -0.89
N HIS A 83 -0.32 8.22 -0.55
CA HIS A 83 -0.14 9.33 0.39
C HIS A 83 -0.76 9.14 1.77
N SER A 84 -1.02 7.88 2.18
CA SER A 84 -1.68 7.53 3.43
C SER A 84 -0.71 7.43 4.60
N GLU A 85 -1.21 7.60 5.83
CA GLU A 85 -0.41 7.40 7.05
C GLU A 85 0.17 5.98 7.15
N MET A 86 -0.52 4.99 6.58
CA MET A 86 -0.06 3.59 6.53
C MET A 86 1.25 3.47 5.76
N THR A 87 1.39 4.16 4.62
CA THR A 87 2.61 4.16 3.80
C THR A 87 3.81 4.63 4.61
N TYR A 88 3.64 5.66 5.43
CA TYR A 88 4.74 6.18 6.25
C TYR A 88 5.02 5.32 7.49
N ALA A 89 4.04 4.60 8.01
CA ALA A 89 4.28 3.57 9.02
C ALA A 89 5.10 2.41 8.44
N ILE A 90 4.82 2.01 7.19
CA ILE A 90 5.61 0.99 6.48
C ILE A 90 7.04 1.51 6.20
N ALA A 91 7.22 2.78 5.81
CA ALA A 91 8.55 3.36 5.66
C ALA A 91 9.39 3.30 6.95
N GLN A 92 8.75 3.51 8.11
CA GLN A 92 9.42 3.34 9.41
C GLN A 92 9.77 1.87 9.71
N LEU A 93 8.96 0.90 9.26
CA LEU A 93 9.28 -0.52 9.34
C LEU A 93 10.46 -0.88 8.43
N LEU A 94 10.47 -0.38 7.19
CA LEU A 94 11.58 -0.55 6.25
C LEU A 94 12.89 -0.01 6.85
N ALA A 95 12.87 1.16 7.50
CA ALA A 95 14.05 1.74 8.15
C ALA A 95 14.61 0.89 9.30
N LYS A 96 13.84 -0.06 9.83
CA LYS A 96 14.30 -1.04 10.83
C LYS A 96 14.84 -2.33 10.20
N ARG A 97 14.62 -2.53 8.91
CA ARG A 97 14.92 -3.79 8.19
C ARG A 97 15.94 -3.61 7.06
N PHE A 98 16.23 -2.39 6.66
CA PHE A 98 17.21 -2.07 5.62
C PHE A 98 18.19 -1.01 6.13
N THR A 99 19.41 -1.03 5.59
CA THR A 99 20.46 -0.08 5.99
C THR A 99 20.19 1.33 5.45
N ALA A 100 19.36 1.48 4.43
CA ALA A 100 18.90 2.76 3.90
C ALA A 100 17.47 2.66 3.38
N VAL A 101 16.71 3.74 3.46
CA VAL A 101 15.35 3.83 2.90
C VAL A 101 15.19 5.14 2.13
N THR A 102 14.59 5.06 0.95
CA THR A 102 14.18 6.23 0.18
C THR A 102 12.70 6.15 -0.14
N ILE A 103 11.95 7.19 0.18
CA ILE A 103 10.59 7.40 -0.32
C ILE A 103 10.68 8.21 -1.61
N VAL A 104 10.01 7.74 -2.66
CA VAL A 104 9.91 8.37 -3.97
C VAL A 104 8.45 8.74 -4.20
N THR A 105 8.17 9.99 -4.56
CA THR A 105 6.81 10.43 -4.93
C THR A 105 6.83 11.44 -6.07
N SER A 106 5.84 11.33 -6.96
CA SER A 106 5.62 12.31 -8.03
C SER A 106 5.05 13.65 -7.52
N ARG A 107 4.59 13.71 -6.27
CA ARG A 107 4.05 14.90 -5.64
C ARG A 107 5.16 15.80 -5.09
N GLU A 108 4.82 17.08 -4.86
CA GLU A 108 5.74 18.07 -4.26
C GLU A 108 6.06 17.79 -2.78
N ARG A 109 5.30 16.91 -2.13
CA ARG A 109 5.46 16.51 -0.73
C ARG A 109 4.83 15.17 -0.45
N ILE A 110 5.27 14.51 0.60
CA ILE A 110 4.61 13.33 1.17
C ILE A 110 3.41 13.73 2.03
N GLY A 111 2.52 12.77 2.31
CA GLY A 111 1.36 12.98 3.18
C GLY A 111 0.40 14.03 2.65
N HIS A 112 0.15 14.04 1.34
CA HIS A 112 -0.73 15.03 0.71
C HIS A 112 -2.12 15.03 1.36
N ASP A 113 -2.67 13.85 1.63
CA ASP A 113 -4.01 13.66 2.18
C ASP A 113 -4.04 13.56 3.71
N VAL A 114 -2.89 13.79 4.35
CA VAL A 114 -2.75 13.77 5.81
C VAL A 114 -2.87 15.18 6.37
N SER A 115 -3.53 15.33 7.53
CA SER A 115 -3.63 16.62 8.22
C SER A 115 -2.26 17.23 8.49
N LEU A 116 -2.16 18.56 8.54
CA LEU A 116 -0.87 19.26 8.74
C LEU A 116 -0.14 18.77 10.00
N ILE A 117 -0.86 18.60 11.10
CA ILE A 117 -0.28 18.21 12.39
C ILE A 117 0.32 16.79 12.31
N ASN A 118 -0.45 15.84 11.78
CA ASN A 118 0.00 14.47 11.62
C ASN A 118 1.18 14.39 10.65
N ARG A 119 1.13 15.15 9.56
CA ARG A 119 2.20 15.19 8.55
C ARG A 119 3.52 15.71 9.15
N GLN A 120 3.50 16.74 9.99
CA GLN A 120 4.71 17.20 10.68
C GLN A 120 5.33 16.10 11.55
N GLY A 121 4.49 15.37 12.30
CA GLY A 121 4.96 14.21 13.08
C GLY A 121 5.51 13.07 12.23
N ILE A 122 4.95 12.85 11.02
CA ILE A 122 5.49 11.88 10.06
C ILE A 122 6.87 12.31 9.59
N TYR A 123 7.04 13.55 9.13
CA TYR A 123 8.33 14.07 8.70
C TYR A 123 9.39 13.93 9.80
N GLN A 124 9.06 14.32 11.04
CA GLN A 124 9.99 14.20 12.16
C GLN A 124 10.47 12.76 12.31
N ARG A 125 9.56 11.79 12.42
CA ARG A 125 9.92 10.37 12.58
C ARG A 125 10.74 9.81 11.44
N LEU A 126 10.41 10.19 10.18
CA LEU A 126 11.17 9.76 9.01
C LEU A 126 12.58 10.34 9.00
N HIS A 127 12.74 11.61 9.37
CA HIS A 127 14.06 12.24 9.50
C HIS A 127 14.89 11.62 10.63
N ASP A 128 14.29 11.37 11.79
CA ASP A 128 14.95 10.71 12.93
C ASP A 128 15.47 9.31 12.56
N LEU A 129 14.81 8.63 11.63
CA LEU A 129 15.20 7.33 11.10
C LEU A 129 16.14 7.41 9.88
N GLY A 130 16.53 8.60 9.44
CA GLY A 130 17.41 8.78 8.28
C GLY A 130 16.77 8.42 6.94
N VAL A 131 15.43 8.42 6.85
CA VAL A 131 14.72 8.14 5.59
C VAL A 131 14.89 9.31 4.63
N GLU A 132 15.42 9.03 3.44
CA GLU A 132 15.52 9.99 2.36
C GLU A 132 14.16 10.18 1.67
N ILE A 133 13.78 11.41 1.34
CA ILE A 133 12.52 11.72 0.67
C ILE A 133 12.82 12.45 -0.64
N LEU A 134 12.44 11.82 -1.76
CA LEU A 134 12.58 12.37 -3.11
C LEU A 134 11.19 12.71 -3.65
N CYS A 135 10.92 14.01 -3.75
CA CYS A 135 9.67 14.53 -4.31
C CYS A 135 9.83 14.91 -5.79
N ASN A 136 8.70 15.02 -6.49
CA ASN A 136 8.61 15.38 -7.91
C ASN A 136 9.36 14.42 -8.84
N VAL A 137 9.48 13.15 -8.43
CA VAL A 137 10.14 12.10 -9.23
C VAL A 137 9.31 10.82 -9.27
N GLU A 138 9.44 10.08 -10.34
CA GLU A 138 8.77 8.79 -10.54
C GLU A 138 9.73 7.78 -11.19
N PRO A 139 9.55 6.46 -10.97
CA PRO A 139 10.28 5.44 -11.70
C PRO A 139 9.93 5.48 -13.19
N VAL A 140 10.94 5.27 -14.05
CA VAL A 140 10.75 5.22 -15.52
C VAL A 140 11.24 3.94 -16.13
N SER A 141 12.13 3.21 -15.46
CA SER A 141 12.62 1.91 -15.94
C SER A 141 13.06 1.07 -14.75
N LEU A 142 12.71 -0.19 -14.80
CA LEU A 142 13.09 -1.22 -13.84
C LEU A 142 14.29 -2.05 -14.35
N ALA A 143 14.69 -1.89 -15.62
CA ALA A 143 15.76 -2.67 -16.23
C ALA A 143 17.10 -2.61 -15.47
N ALA A 144 17.39 -1.50 -14.79
CA ALA A 144 18.60 -1.35 -13.99
C ALA A 144 18.56 -2.03 -12.62
N LEU A 145 17.44 -2.66 -12.21
CA LEU A 145 17.33 -3.36 -10.94
C LEU A 145 18.24 -4.60 -10.87
N GLU A 146 18.56 -5.23 -11.99
CA GLU A 146 19.55 -6.32 -12.06
C GLU A 146 20.95 -5.86 -11.58
N ASP A 147 21.24 -4.56 -11.77
CA ASP A 147 22.48 -3.91 -11.31
C ASP A 147 22.28 -3.19 -9.94
N ALA A 148 21.24 -3.52 -9.20
CA ALA A 148 20.86 -2.87 -7.95
C ALA A 148 20.68 -1.34 -8.08
N GLN A 149 20.09 -0.88 -9.19
CA GLN A 149 19.85 0.53 -9.48
C GLN A 149 18.41 0.75 -9.93
N LEU A 150 17.86 1.94 -9.61
CA LEU A 150 16.51 2.35 -10.05
C LEU A 150 16.62 3.71 -10.74
N GLN A 151 16.11 3.79 -11.97
CA GLN A 151 16.08 5.03 -12.73
C GLN A 151 14.81 5.81 -12.41
N LEU A 152 14.99 7.07 -12.00
CA LEU A 152 13.91 8.02 -11.76
C LEU A 152 13.94 9.16 -12.77
N ARG A 153 12.77 9.76 -13.00
CA ARG A 153 12.59 10.96 -13.82
C ARG A 153 11.87 12.04 -13.00
N ASN A 154 12.35 13.26 -13.08
CA ASN A 154 11.65 14.42 -12.54
C ASN A 154 10.41 14.72 -13.40
N VAL A 155 9.23 14.83 -12.77
CA VAL A 155 7.95 14.96 -13.47
C VAL A 155 7.76 16.30 -14.18
N TYR A 156 8.52 17.34 -13.80
CA TYR A 156 8.45 18.67 -14.42
C TYR A 156 9.53 18.88 -15.47
N SER A 157 10.78 18.57 -15.14
CA SER A 157 11.92 18.84 -16.03
C SER A 157 12.24 17.72 -17.00
N GLY A 158 11.75 16.48 -16.73
CA GLY A 158 12.14 15.28 -17.45
C GLY A 158 13.57 14.80 -17.16
N ALA A 159 14.33 15.50 -16.33
CA ALA A 159 15.69 15.10 -15.97
C ALA A 159 15.68 13.75 -15.24
N THR A 160 16.64 12.88 -15.60
CA THR A 160 16.76 11.55 -15.00
C THR A 160 17.86 11.48 -13.96
N GLN A 161 17.67 10.64 -12.95
CA GLN A 161 18.66 10.31 -11.93
C GLN A 161 18.61 8.83 -11.56
N MET A 162 19.71 8.33 -10.99
CA MET A 162 19.81 6.93 -10.57
C MET A 162 19.90 6.83 -9.05
N ILE A 163 19.06 6.00 -8.46
CA ILE A 163 19.26 5.50 -7.10
C ILE A 163 20.13 4.23 -7.21
N LYS A 164 21.15 4.14 -6.36
CA LYS A 164 22.09 3.01 -6.31
C LYS A 164 21.93 2.19 -5.04
N ASN A 165 22.49 0.98 -5.07
CA ASN A 165 22.46 0.02 -3.97
C ASN A 165 21.03 -0.35 -3.55
N VAL A 166 20.15 -0.54 -4.53
CA VAL A 166 18.75 -0.90 -4.34
C VAL A 166 18.65 -2.39 -4.04
N ALA A 167 18.25 -2.74 -2.81
CA ALA A 167 18.03 -4.11 -2.37
C ALA A 167 16.56 -4.53 -2.49
N ALA A 168 15.63 -3.57 -2.46
CA ALA A 168 14.21 -3.84 -2.62
C ALA A 168 13.48 -2.61 -3.17
N VAL A 169 12.44 -2.86 -3.96
CA VAL A 169 11.47 -1.83 -4.38
C VAL A 169 10.07 -2.29 -3.96
N THR A 170 9.30 -1.38 -3.43
CA THR A 170 7.89 -1.61 -3.08
C THR A 170 7.05 -0.39 -3.43
N HIS A 171 5.76 -0.56 -3.60
CA HIS A 171 4.86 0.52 -3.97
C HIS A 171 3.64 0.63 -3.06
N ALA A 172 3.25 1.85 -2.73
CA ALA A 172 1.98 2.20 -2.15
C ALA A 172 1.14 2.88 -3.25
N SER A 173 0.28 2.13 -3.89
CA SER A 173 -0.55 2.59 -5.02
C SER A 173 -2.00 2.81 -4.61
N SER A 174 -2.78 3.39 -5.52
CA SER A 174 -4.22 3.58 -5.38
C SER A 174 -4.90 2.27 -4.98
N ARG A 175 -5.94 2.39 -4.18
CA ARG A 175 -6.69 1.23 -3.68
C ARG A 175 -7.88 0.93 -4.57
N ILE A 176 -8.04 -0.35 -4.90
CA ILE A 176 -9.18 -0.87 -5.65
C ILE A 176 -10.11 -1.57 -4.64
N PRO A 177 -11.36 -1.12 -4.48
CA PRO A 177 -12.32 -1.76 -3.58
C PRO A 177 -12.55 -3.24 -3.92
N ASN A 178 -12.74 -4.08 -2.90
CA ASN A 178 -13.16 -5.45 -3.06
C ASN A 178 -14.70 -5.50 -3.08
N ASN A 179 -15.31 -5.10 -4.17
CA ASN A 179 -16.75 -4.94 -4.31
C ASN A 179 -17.42 -6.04 -5.17
N ALA A 180 -16.80 -7.21 -5.29
CA ALA A 180 -17.33 -8.32 -6.12
C ALA A 180 -18.74 -8.79 -5.69
N LEU A 181 -19.13 -8.56 -4.45
CA LEU A 181 -20.45 -8.89 -3.93
C LEU A 181 -21.51 -7.83 -4.25
N GLN A 182 -21.12 -6.60 -4.61
CA GLN A 182 -22.05 -5.49 -4.76
C GLN A 182 -23.07 -5.75 -5.87
N ALA A 183 -22.60 -5.95 -7.10
CA ALA A 183 -23.49 -6.14 -8.23
C ALA A 183 -24.47 -7.32 -8.08
N PRO A 184 -24.05 -8.54 -7.67
CA PRO A 184 -24.99 -9.65 -7.45
C PRO A 184 -26.05 -9.37 -6.40
N LEU A 185 -25.74 -8.62 -5.34
CA LEU A 185 -26.68 -8.29 -4.29
C LEU A 185 -27.66 -7.19 -4.72
N GLU A 186 -27.20 -6.17 -5.44
CA GLU A 186 -28.05 -5.13 -6.04
C GLU A 186 -29.01 -5.70 -7.10
N GLU A 187 -28.55 -6.62 -7.95
CA GLU A 187 -29.36 -7.35 -8.94
C GLU A 187 -30.45 -8.20 -8.28
N ALA A 188 -30.20 -8.70 -7.08
CA ALA A 188 -31.19 -9.39 -6.27
C ALA A 188 -32.19 -8.46 -5.54
N GLY A 189 -32.05 -7.13 -5.71
CA GLY A 189 -32.94 -6.12 -5.16
C GLY A 189 -32.61 -5.66 -3.75
N LEU A 190 -31.42 -5.98 -3.23
CA LEU A 190 -30.97 -5.51 -1.93
C LEU A 190 -30.35 -4.10 -2.01
N GLU A 191 -30.58 -3.32 -0.96
CA GLU A 191 -29.84 -2.09 -0.75
C GLU A 191 -28.43 -2.42 -0.21
N VAL A 192 -27.39 -2.02 -0.95
CA VAL A 192 -26.00 -2.26 -0.60
C VAL A 192 -25.33 -0.90 -0.29
N ILE A 193 -24.66 -0.82 0.87
CA ILE A 193 -23.92 0.34 1.36
C ILE A 193 -22.42 0.03 1.43
#